data_64d2f14238e56ba36eabb8544bdcdc8e
#
_entry.id   64d2f14238e56ba36eabb8544bdcdc8e
#
_cell.length_a   1.000
_cell.length_b   1.000
_cell.length_c   1.000
_cell.angle_alpha   90.00
_cell.angle_beta   90.00
_cell.angle_gamma   90.00
#
_symmetry.space_group_name_H-M   'P 1'
#
loop_
_entity.id
_entity.type
_entity.pdbx_description
1 polymer ?
#
loop_
_entity_poly.entity_id
_entity_poly.type
_entity_poly.pdbx_seq_one_letter_code
_entity_poly.pdbx_strand_id
1 'polypeptide(L)' 'MPARSKGIKLLDTVALLEDLPERKLRRGEVGTVVELLAPHAYEVEFCDEDGQTYAELALRRDQLVPLHNRGEALRIVA' A
#
# COMPACT_ATOMS: atom_id res chain seq x y z
N MET A 1 -21.57 -10.39 0.96
CA MET A 1 -21.23 -9.96 1.02
C MET A 1 -20.50 -9.53 0.60
N PRO A 2 -20.36 -9.23 0.59
CA PRO A 2 -19.79 -8.73 0.13
C PRO A 2 -18.66 -8.41 0.01
N ALA A 3 -18.30 -8.25 -0.37
CA ALA A 3 -17.37 -8.01 -0.62
C ALA A 3 -16.64 -7.19 -0.29
N ARG A 4 -16.29 -6.92 0.22
CA ARG A 4 -15.84 -6.19 0.63
C ARG A 4 -14.84 -5.77 0.30
N SER A 5 -14.51 -5.27 0.26
CA SER A 5 -13.64 -4.70 0.29
C SER A 5 -12.60 -4.96 -0.40
N LYS A 6 -12.68 -5.13 -1.29
CA LYS A 6 -11.76 -5.22 -2.01
C LYS A 6 -11.24 -4.04 -2.49
N GLY A 7 -11.80 -2.95 -2.46
CA GLY A 7 -11.33 -1.71 -3.00
C GLY A 7 -10.26 -1.13 -2.13
N ILE A 8 -9.35 -0.41 -2.73
CA ILE A 8 -8.34 0.32 -2.02
C ILE A 8 -8.81 1.75 -1.95
N LYS A 9 -8.71 2.36 -0.78
CA LYS A 9 -9.19 3.71 -0.57
C LYS A 9 -8.08 4.65 -0.18
N LEU A 10 -8.37 5.92 -0.26
CA LEU A 10 -7.43 6.94 0.14
C LEU A 10 -6.99 6.69 1.56
N LEU A 11 -5.71 6.81 1.81
CA LEU A 11 -5.08 6.62 3.10
C LEU A 11 -5.01 5.18 3.58
N ASP A 12 -5.41 4.24 2.74
CA ASP A 12 -5.23 2.84 3.07
C ASP A 12 -3.77 2.50 3.12
N THR A 13 -3.43 1.55 3.98
CA THR A 13 -2.09 1.01 4.03
C THR A 13 -2.04 -0.18 3.07
N VAL A 14 -1.01 -0.23 2.27
CA VAL A 14 -0.87 -1.28 1.27
C VAL A 14 0.55 -1.81 1.29
N ALA A 15 0.74 -3.00 0.77
CA ALA A 15 2.08 -3.56 0.63
C ALA A 15 2.30 -3.97 -0.82
N LEU A 16 3.54 -3.90 -1.26
CA LEU A 16 3.87 -4.30 -2.62
C LEU A 16 3.82 -5.80 -2.78
N LEU A 17 3.27 -6.24 -3.88
CA LEU A 17 3.20 -7.66 -4.19
C LEU A 17 4.40 -8.12 -5.01
N GLU A 18 5.22 -7.23 -5.48
CA GLU A 18 6.34 -7.59 -6.32
C GLU A 18 7.50 -6.63 -6.12
N ASP A 19 8.68 -7.02 -6.55
CA ASP A 19 9.83 -6.15 -6.49
C ASP A 19 9.75 -5.12 -7.59
N LEU A 20 10.21 -3.91 -7.31
CA LEU A 20 10.32 -2.87 -8.31
C LEU A 20 11.76 -2.38 -8.29
N PRO A 21 12.65 -3.12 -8.90
CA PRO A 21 14.08 -2.81 -8.78
C PRO A 21 14.47 -1.45 -9.32
N GLU A 22 13.80 -0.99 -10.36
CA GLU A 22 14.14 0.31 -10.90
C GLU A 22 13.76 1.43 -9.95
N ARG A 23 12.94 1.13 -8.95
CA ARG A 23 12.58 2.11 -7.94
C ARG A 23 13.20 1.76 -6.61
N LYS A 24 14.01 0.72 -6.57
CA LYS A 24 14.65 0.25 -5.35
C LYS A 24 13.65 -0.11 -4.27
N LEU A 25 12.53 -0.68 -4.68
CA LEU A 25 11.51 -1.14 -3.75
C LEU A 25 11.40 -2.65 -3.84
N ARG A 26 11.05 -3.28 -2.75
CA ARG A 26 10.95 -4.71 -2.71
C ARG A 26 9.57 -5.18 -2.33
N ARG A 27 9.24 -6.35 -2.76
CA ARG A 27 8.00 -6.97 -2.40
C ARG A 27 7.85 -6.93 -0.89
N GLY A 28 6.69 -6.60 -0.43
CA GLY A 28 6.40 -6.53 1.00
C GLY A 28 6.58 -5.16 1.62
N GLU A 29 7.19 -4.22 0.90
CA GLU A 29 7.32 -2.88 1.48
C GLU A 29 5.96 -2.25 1.59
N VAL A 30 5.77 -1.49 2.66
CA VAL A 30 4.48 -0.95 3.02
C VAL A 30 4.41 0.55 2.75
N GLY A 31 3.33 0.98 2.16
CA GLY A 31 3.12 2.39 1.89
C GLY A 31 1.69 2.80 2.16
N THR A 32 1.40 4.06 1.90
CA THR A 32 0.08 4.62 2.13
C THR A 32 -0.44 5.21 0.83
N VAL A 33 -1.70 4.97 0.53
CA VAL A 33 -2.31 5.52 -0.66
C VAL A 33 -2.62 6.98 -0.40
N VAL A 34 -1.97 7.87 -1.15
CA VAL A 34 -2.16 9.30 -0.93
C VAL A 34 -2.99 9.95 -2.02
N GLU A 35 -3.27 9.25 -3.10
CA GLU A 35 -4.13 9.81 -4.13
C GLU A 35 -4.69 8.70 -5.00
N LEU A 36 -5.93 8.87 -5.42
CA LEU A 36 -6.56 7.92 -6.32
C LEU A 36 -6.42 8.50 -7.73
N LEU A 37 -5.69 7.82 -8.58
CA LEU A 37 -5.39 8.36 -9.89
C LEU A 37 -6.34 7.89 -10.98
N ALA A 38 -6.78 6.68 -10.90
CA ALA A 38 -7.66 6.10 -11.90
C ALA A 38 -8.34 4.93 -11.26
N PRO A 39 -9.27 4.32 -11.91
CA PRO A 39 -10.01 3.24 -11.27
C PRO A 39 -9.14 2.16 -10.69
N HIS A 40 -8.00 1.91 -11.25
CA HIS A 40 -7.14 0.86 -10.75
C HIS A 40 -5.70 1.34 -10.57
N ALA A 41 -5.53 2.63 -10.31
CA ALA A 41 -4.20 3.17 -10.13
C ALA A 41 -4.18 4.12 -8.94
N TYR A 42 -3.11 4.06 -8.17
CA TYR A 42 -3.02 4.80 -6.94
C TYR A 42 -1.64 5.40 -6.78
N GLU A 43 -1.59 6.58 -6.20
CA GLU A 43 -0.30 7.16 -5.85
C GLU A 43 0.01 6.65 -4.45
N VAL A 44 1.15 6.03 -4.27
CA VAL A 44 1.51 5.41 -2.99
C VAL A 44 2.79 6.02 -2.48
N GLU A 45 2.78 6.41 -1.22
CA GLU A 45 3.93 7.02 -0.59
C GLU A 45 4.55 6.03 0.38
N PHE A 46 5.86 5.83 0.28
CA PHE A 46 6.58 4.93 1.16
C PHE A 46 7.47 5.76 2.08
N CYS A 47 7.33 5.57 3.37
CA CYS A 47 8.09 6.32 4.36
C CYS A 47 8.91 5.39 5.23
N ASP A 48 10.05 5.89 5.71
CA ASP A 48 10.87 5.09 6.60
C ASP A 48 10.37 5.28 8.03
N GLU A 49 11.05 4.69 8.98
CA GLU A 49 10.57 4.75 10.34
C GLU A 49 10.67 6.13 10.94
N ASP A 50 11.36 7.04 10.33
CA ASP A 50 11.39 8.41 10.81
C ASP A 50 10.33 9.26 10.15
N GLY A 51 9.50 8.66 9.34
CA GLY A 51 8.45 9.41 8.65
C GLY A 51 8.94 10.12 7.40
N GLN A 52 10.14 9.84 6.95
CA GLN A 52 10.64 10.48 5.75
C GLN A 52 10.24 9.70 4.54
N THR A 53 9.67 10.37 3.57
CA THR A 53 9.27 9.72 2.33
C THR A 53 10.51 9.35 1.54
N TYR A 54 10.64 8.09 1.19
CA TYR A 54 11.75 7.68 0.37
C TYR A 54 11.32 7.27 -1.03
N ALA A 55 10.04 7.16 -1.27
CA ALA A 55 9.55 6.88 -2.62
C ALA A 55 8.08 7.23 -2.69
N GLU A 56 7.65 7.71 -3.83
CA GLU A 56 6.25 7.99 -4.05
C GLU A 56 6.01 7.78 -5.52
N LEU A 57 5.12 6.91 -5.89
CA LEU A 57 4.92 6.57 -7.29
C LEU A 57 3.54 6.01 -7.53
N ALA A 58 3.15 5.99 -8.79
CA ALA A 58 1.86 5.44 -9.16
C ALA A 58 1.98 3.93 -9.31
N LEU A 59 1.04 3.21 -8.75
CA LEU A 59 1.03 1.76 -8.79
C LEU A 59 -0.35 1.27 -9.17
N ARG A 60 -0.40 0.13 -9.86
CA ARG A 60 -1.68 -0.44 -10.24
C ARG A 60 -2.24 -1.27 -9.09
N ARG A 61 -3.54 -1.44 -9.12
CA ARG A 61 -4.22 -2.22 -8.11
C ARG A 61 -3.60 -3.60 -7.95
N ASP A 62 -3.20 -4.22 -9.05
CA ASP A 62 -2.70 -5.58 -9.00
C ASP A 62 -1.26 -5.67 -8.48
N GLN A 63 -0.65 -4.55 -8.18
CA GLN A 63 0.70 -4.57 -7.59
C GLN A 63 0.63 -4.42 -6.08
N LEU A 64 -0.57 -4.32 -5.53
CA LEU A 64 -0.75 -3.98 -4.13
C LEU A 64 -1.67 -4.94 -3.40
N VAL A 65 -1.43 -5.11 -2.12
CA VAL A 65 -2.39 -5.81 -1.28
C VAL A 65 -2.73 -4.89 -0.14
N PRO A 66 -4.01 -4.62 0.10
CA PRO A 66 -4.39 -3.76 1.21
C PRO A 66 -4.22 -4.48 2.54
N LEU A 67 -3.76 -3.75 3.53
CA LEU A 67 -3.57 -4.29 4.85
C LEU A 67 -4.66 -3.73 5.73
N HIS A 68 -5.61 -4.55 6.06
CA HIS A 68 -6.73 -4.08 6.83
C HIS A 68 -6.47 -4.21 8.30
N ASN A 69 -6.90 -3.23 9.03
CA ASN A 69 -6.70 -3.26 10.41
C ASN A 69 -7.98 -3.04 11.16
N ARG A 70 -9.04 -3.28 10.86
CA ARG A 70 -10.31 -3.16 11.52
C ARG A 70 -10.28 -2.63 12.91
N GLY A 71 -9.39 -1.82 13.21
CA GLY A 71 -9.38 -1.22 14.52
C GLY A 71 -8.70 -2.05 15.56
N GLU A 72 -8.23 -3.19 15.23
CA GLU A 72 -7.49 -3.97 16.15
C GLU A 72 -6.06 -3.84 15.88
N ALA A 73 -5.25 -3.97 16.84
CA ALA A 73 -3.85 -3.89 16.64
C ALA A 73 -3.46 -4.98 15.71
N LEU A 74 -2.52 -4.69 14.84
CA LEU A 74 -2.06 -5.65 13.99
C LEU A 74 -1.34 -6.61 14.83
N ARG A 75 -1.84 -7.81 14.92
CA ARG A 75 -1.24 -8.69 15.70
C ARG A 75 -0.19 -9.31 15.00
N ILE A 76 0.97 -9.14 15.26
CA ILE A 76 2.01 -9.76 14.63
C ILE A 76 2.22 -10.92 15.44
N VAL A 77 1.80 -11.94 15.02
CA VAL A 77 1.95 -13.03 15.73
C VAL A 77 3.24 -13.53 15.54
N ALA A 78 3.94 -13.52 16.42
CA ALA A 78 5.26 -13.90 16.21
C ALA A 78 5.46 -15.29 16.28
#